data_ba89085860c26d27491ed063844b6eb9
#
_entry.id   ba89085860c26d27491ed063844b6eb9
#
_cell.length_a   1.000
_cell.length_b   1.000
_cell.length_c   1.000
_cell.angle_alpha   90.00
_cell.angle_beta   90.00
_cell.angle_gamma   90.00
#
_symmetry.space_group_name_H-M   'P 1'
#
loop_
_entity.id
_entity.type
_entity.pdbx_description
1 polymer ?
#
loop_
_entity_poly.entity_id
_entity_poly.type
_entity_poly.pdbx_seq_one_letter_code
_entity_poly.pdbx_strand_id
1 'polypeptide(L)'
;MSKQQKVQIELPPKLIPLFSESGVRYRSSWGGRGSAKTRSFALMTAIKGYIFAEAQISGMILGAREFMNTLSESSMEEIKQAIQSTPFLNNYYDIGESYIRTKNKRVSYGFAGLRHNLNSIKSKARILLCWVDEAEDVSELAWRKLLPTVREDNSEVWITWNPERRDSATSRRFRHDQIFDDLTGELIGVGVEMNYSDNPWFPEVLEIERRQDKANLDDETYR
;
A
#
# COMPACT_ATOMS: atom_id res chain seq x y z
N MET A 1 -32.35 -6.70 -13.13
CA MET A 1 -31.75 -6.05 -11.94
C MET A 1 -30.79 -7.06 -11.31
N SER A 2 -29.49 -6.88 -11.49
CA SER A 2 -28.47 -7.73 -10.88
C SER A 2 -28.53 -7.52 -9.36
N LYS A 3 -28.69 -8.60 -8.59
CA LYS A 3 -28.56 -8.54 -7.12
C LYS A 3 -27.17 -8.03 -6.80
N GLN A 4 -27.06 -6.85 -6.21
CA GLN A 4 -25.79 -6.36 -5.65
C GLN A 4 -25.33 -7.37 -4.60
N GLN A 5 -24.30 -8.09 -4.91
CA GLN A 5 -23.68 -9.04 -3.99
C GLN A 5 -22.87 -8.20 -2.98
N LYS A 6 -23.32 -8.17 -1.73
CA LYS A 6 -22.54 -7.55 -0.64
C LYS A 6 -21.37 -8.47 -0.30
N VAL A 7 -20.18 -7.93 -0.38
CA VAL A 7 -18.95 -8.62 0.04
C VAL A 7 -18.47 -7.98 1.33
N GLN A 8 -18.22 -8.80 2.34
CA GLN A 8 -17.62 -8.35 3.58
C GLN A 8 -16.10 -8.46 3.45
N ILE A 9 -15.42 -7.36 3.79
CA ILE A 9 -13.96 -7.25 3.79
C ILE A 9 -13.51 -7.02 5.22
N GLU A 10 -12.56 -7.82 5.67
CA GLU A 10 -11.99 -7.69 7.00
C GLU A 10 -10.71 -6.85 6.94
N LEU A 11 -10.70 -5.76 7.70
CA LEU A 11 -9.56 -4.87 7.89
C LEU A 11 -9.39 -4.58 9.39
N PRO A 12 -8.17 -4.30 9.84
CA PRO A 12 -7.99 -3.70 11.16
C PRO A 12 -8.89 -2.45 11.30
N PRO A 13 -9.68 -2.32 12.37
CA PRO A 13 -10.65 -1.23 12.52
C PRO A 13 -10.04 0.16 12.30
N LYS A 14 -8.79 0.35 12.73
CA LYS A 14 -8.05 1.62 12.61
C LYS A 14 -7.72 2.01 11.16
N LEU A 15 -7.68 1.05 10.24
CA LEU A 15 -7.48 1.29 8.81
C LEU A 15 -8.77 1.61 8.04
N ILE A 16 -9.94 1.33 8.60
CA ILE A 16 -11.22 1.56 7.91
C ILE A 16 -11.40 3.04 7.52
N PRO A 17 -11.19 4.03 8.42
CA PRO A 17 -11.29 5.44 8.04
C PRO A 17 -10.32 5.83 6.93
N LEU A 18 -9.08 5.30 6.97
CA LEU A 18 -8.06 5.57 5.96
C LEU A 18 -8.54 5.23 4.53
N PHE A 19 -9.20 4.08 4.36
CA PHE A 19 -9.68 3.64 3.05
C PHE A 19 -11.09 4.17 2.69
N SER A 20 -11.83 4.67 3.68
CA SER A 20 -13.17 5.25 3.48
C SER A 20 -13.13 6.71 3.05
N GLU A 21 -12.02 7.43 3.33
CA GLU A 21 -11.87 8.82 2.92
C GLU A 21 -11.87 8.93 1.38
N SER A 22 -12.59 9.90 0.85
CA SER A 22 -12.72 10.10 -0.60
C SER A 22 -11.98 11.36 -1.05
N GLY A 23 -11.56 11.38 -2.32
CA GLY A 23 -10.95 12.55 -2.94
C GLY A 23 -9.51 12.86 -2.51
N VAL A 24 -8.89 12.01 -1.68
CA VAL A 24 -7.50 12.22 -1.27
C VAL A 24 -6.52 11.52 -2.20
N ARG A 25 -5.40 12.18 -2.44
CA ARG A 25 -4.32 11.66 -3.27
C ARG A 25 -3.38 10.71 -2.50
N TYR A 26 -3.13 10.99 -1.22
CA TYR A 26 -2.17 10.25 -0.42
C TYR A 26 -2.86 9.45 0.68
N ARG A 27 -2.49 8.16 0.80
CA ARG A 27 -2.86 7.33 1.95
C ARG A 27 -1.61 6.71 2.53
N SER A 28 -1.34 7.00 3.78
CA SER A 28 -0.13 6.54 4.44
C SER A 28 -0.41 5.74 5.70
N SER A 29 0.36 4.68 5.92
CA SER A 29 0.32 3.95 7.18
C SER A 29 1.73 3.58 7.61
N TRP A 30 2.07 3.98 8.83
CA TRP A 30 3.37 3.74 9.43
C TRP A 30 3.24 3.03 10.78
N GLY A 31 4.36 2.57 11.35
CA GLY A 31 4.41 1.97 12.68
C GLY A 31 5.09 0.60 12.70
N GLY A 32 4.91 -0.14 13.79
CA GLY A 32 5.65 -1.36 14.07
C GLY A 32 5.37 -2.53 13.10
N ARG A 33 6.24 -3.53 13.16
CA ARG A 33 6.05 -4.81 12.47
C ARG A 33 4.84 -5.55 13.04
N GLY A 34 4.28 -6.48 12.28
CA GLY A 34 3.14 -7.30 12.73
C GLY A 34 1.80 -6.54 12.81
N SER A 35 1.73 -5.28 12.38
CA SER A 35 0.52 -4.43 12.44
C SER A 35 -0.49 -4.65 11.30
N ALA A 36 -0.28 -5.65 10.43
CA ALA A 36 -1.12 -5.98 9.28
C ALA A 36 -1.18 -4.89 8.17
N LYS A 37 -0.29 -3.89 8.16
CA LYS A 37 -0.26 -2.84 7.13
C LYS A 37 -0.15 -3.42 5.72
N THR A 38 0.93 -4.15 5.42
CA THR A 38 1.23 -4.69 4.09
C THR A 38 0.08 -5.56 3.56
N ARG A 39 -0.43 -6.49 4.38
CA ARG A 39 -1.58 -7.34 4.02
C ARG A 39 -2.83 -6.52 3.69
N SER A 40 -3.15 -5.52 4.52
CA SER A 40 -4.34 -4.69 4.32
C SER A 40 -4.22 -3.84 3.06
N PHE A 41 -3.06 -3.23 2.81
CA PHE A 41 -2.83 -2.44 1.60
C PHE A 41 -2.82 -3.32 0.34
N ALA A 42 -2.21 -4.50 0.38
CA ALA A 42 -2.26 -5.47 -0.70
C ALA A 42 -3.71 -5.83 -1.08
N LEU A 43 -4.54 -6.18 -0.10
CA LEU A 43 -5.97 -6.46 -0.30
C LEU A 43 -6.70 -5.25 -0.90
N MET A 44 -6.47 -4.07 -0.35
CA MET A 44 -7.15 -2.85 -0.82
C MET A 44 -6.71 -2.43 -2.22
N THR A 45 -5.44 -2.66 -2.62
CA THR A 45 -5.03 -2.46 -4.03
C THR A 45 -5.80 -3.38 -4.97
N ALA A 46 -6.03 -4.63 -4.57
CA ALA A 46 -6.80 -5.58 -5.38
C ALA A 46 -8.27 -5.17 -5.50
N ILE A 47 -8.86 -4.66 -4.42
CA ILE A 47 -10.22 -4.12 -4.45
C ILE A 47 -10.30 -2.88 -5.34
N LYS A 48 -9.33 -1.97 -5.27
CA LYS A 48 -9.28 -0.79 -6.16
C LYS A 48 -9.15 -1.21 -7.63
N GLY A 49 -8.32 -2.20 -7.94
CA GLY A 49 -8.21 -2.74 -9.29
C GLY A 49 -9.51 -3.34 -9.82
N TYR A 50 -10.25 -4.04 -8.96
CA TYR A 50 -11.59 -4.51 -9.27
C TYR A 50 -12.55 -3.33 -9.55
N ILE A 51 -12.57 -2.32 -8.69
CA ILE A 51 -13.43 -1.12 -8.84
C ILE A 51 -13.11 -0.38 -10.15
N PHE A 52 -11.83 -0.15 -10.47
CA PHE A 52 -11.43 0.48 -11.72
C PHE A 52 -11.90 -0.32 -12.93
N ALA A 53 -11.71 -1.64 -12.92
CA ALA A 53 -12.07 -2.50 -14.03
C ALA A 53 -13.61 -2.57 -14.24
N GLU A 54 -14.41 -2.59 -13.17
CA GLU A 54 -15.89 -2.51 -13.24
C GLU A 54 -16.35 -1.13 -13.72
N ALA A 55 -15.68 -0.06 -13.30
CA ALA A 55 -15.93 1.30 -13.81
C ALA A 55 -15.43 1.53 -15.24
N GLN A 56 -14.97 0.48 -15.93
CA GLN A 56 -14.43 0.54 -17.30
C GLN A 56 -13.16 1.41 -17.44
N ILE A 57 -12.47 1.70 -16.35
CA ILE A 57 -11.20 2.43 -16.31
C ILE A 57 -10.06 1.46 -16.58
N SER A 58 -9.21 1.79 -17.56
CA SER A 58 -8.06 0.96 -17.91
C SER A 58 -6.75 1.64 -17.48
N GLY A 59 -5.83 0.86 -16.90
CA GLY A 59 -4.54 1.36 -16.47
C GLY A 59 -3.78 0.35 -15.61
N MET A 60 -2.83 0.87 -14.84
CA MET A 60 -1.91 0.08 -14.05
C MET A 60 -2.01 0.44 -12.56
N ILE A 61 -1.90 -0.56 -11.70
CA ILE A 61 -1.52 -0.40 -10.31
C ILE A 61 -0.02 -0.69 -10.21
N LEU A 62 0.75 0.28 -9.74
CA LEU A 62 2.19 0.18 -9.60
C LEU A 62 2.55 -0.20 -8.16
N GLY A 63 3.15 -1.37 -7.95
CA GLY A 63 3.84 -1.70 -6.72
C GLY A 63 5.29 -1.19 -6.79
N ALA A 64 5.75 -0.49 -5.77
CA ALA A 64 7.08 0.09 -5.76
C ALA A 64 7.78 -0.10 -4.40
N ARG A 65 9.11 -0.23 -4.43
CA ARG A 65 10.04 -0.19 -3.29
C ARG A 65 11.32 0.53 -3.71
N GLU A 66 12.17 0.90 -2.77
CA GLU A 66 13.47 1.48 -3.13
C GLU A 66 14.30 0.49 -3.97
N PHE A 67 14.35 -0.78 -3.59
CA PHE A 67 15.10 -1.83 -4.27
C PHE A 67 14.18 -2.86 -4.94
N MET A 68 14.52 -3.29 -6.17
CA MET A 68 13.74 -4.25 -6.94
C MET A 68 13.81 -5.68 -6.38
N ASN A 69 14.95 -6.08 -5.84
CA ASN A 69 15.24 -7.47 -5.46
C ASN A 69 14.31 -8.03 -4.38
N THR A 70 13.78 -7.15 -3.52
CA THR A 70 12.84 -7.54 -2.46
C THR A 70 11.37 -7.39 -2.86
N LEU A 71 11.09 -6.76 -3.98
CA LEU A 71 9.74 -6.35 -4.38
C LEU A 71 8.95 -7.48 -5.02
N SER A 72 9.59 -8.29 -5.88
CA SER A 72 8.93 -9.41 -6.56
C SER A 72 8.60 -10.56 -5.59
N GLU A 73 9.43 -10.75 -4.56
CA GLU A 73 9.30 -11.86 -3.62
C GLU A 73 8.34 -11.56 -2.46
N SER A 74 8.06 -10.29 -2.14
CA SER A 74 7.21 -9.99 -1.01
C SER A 74 5.93 -9.23 -1.37
N SER A 75 5.99 -8.00 -1.92
CA SER A 75 4.74 -7.23 -2.16
C SER A 75 3.87 -7.83 -3.26
N MET A 76 4.48 -8.43 -4.31
CA MET A 76 3.71 -9.12 -5.34
C MET A 76 3.04 -10.38 -4.77
N GLU A 77 3.75 -11.16 -3.96
CA GLU A 77 3.19 -12.36 -3.33
C GLU A 77 2.09 -12.02 -2.31
N GLU A 78 2.24 -10.95 -1.53
CA GLU A 78 1.19 -10.47 -0.63
C GLU A 78 -0.10 -10.09 -1.42
N ILE A 79 0.05 -9.43 -2.58
CA ILE A 79 -1.10 -9.11 -3.44
C ILE A 79 -1.73 -10.39 -4.00
N LYS A 80 -0.93 -11.36 -4.47
CA LYS A 80 -1.43 -12.65 -4.95
C LYS A 80 -2.18 -13.39 -3.85
N GLN A 81 -1.63 -13.48 -2.65
CA GLN A 81 -2.27 -14.13 -1.51
C GLN A 81 -3.57 -13.43 -1.13
N ALA A 82 -3.59 -12.09 -1.11
CA ALA A 82 -4.81 -11.32 -0.84
C ALA A 82 -5.91 -11.61 -1.86
N ILE A 83 -5.57 -11.69 -3.15
CA ILE A 83 -6.51 -12.04 -4.21
C ILE A 83 -6.98 -13.48 -4.05
N GLN A 84 -6.08 -14.43 -3.88
CA GLN A 84 -6.40 -15.88 -3.82
C GLN A 84 -7.24 -16.24 -2.58
N SER A 85 -6.99 -15.58 -1.45
CA SER A 85 -7.75 -15.78 -0.21
C SER A 85 -9.13 -15.13 -0.22
N THR A 86 -9.44 -14.29 -1.22
CA THR A 86 -10.69 -13.56 -1.33
C THR A 86 -11.51 -14.07 -2.53
N PRO A 87 -12.56 -14.90 -2.34
CA PRO A 87 -13.19 -15.65 -3.43
C PRO A 87 -13.65 -14.82 -4.63
N PHE A 88 -14.24 -13.63 -4.42
CA PHE A 88 -14.70 -12.80 -5.53
C PHE A 88 -13.53 -12.19 -6.32
N LEU A 89 -12.43 -11.84 -5.66
CA LEU A 89 -11.22 -11.36 -6.34
C LEU A 89 -10.53 -12.49 -7.09
N ASN A 90 -10.41 -13.68 -6.49
CA ASN A 90 -9.83 -14.85 -7.14
C ASN A 90 -10.56 -15.22 -8.43
N ASN A 91 -11.89 -15.07 -8.44
CA ASN A 91 -12.69 -15.27 -9.64
C ASN A 91 -12.54 -14.14 -10.68
N TYR A 92 -12.09 -12.96 -10.28
CA TYR A 92 -12.01 -11.78 -11.13
C TYR A 92 -10.62 -11.55 -11.75
N TYR A 93 -9.58 -12.01 -11.06
CA TYR A 93 -8.20 -11.83 -11.49
C TYR A 93 -7.65 -13.04 -12.27
N ASP A 94 -6.72 -12.77 -13.16
CA ASP A 94 -5.82 -13.71 -13.82
C ASP A 94 -4.43 -13.49 -13.25
N ILE A 95 -3.88 -14.52 -12.58
CA ILE A 95 -2.62 -14.47 -11.84
C ILE A 95 -1.66 -15.49 -12.44
N GLY A 96 -0.51 -15.04 -12.88
CA GLY A 96 0.60 -15.90 -13.29
C GLY A 96 1.81 -15.77 -12.37
N GLU A 97 2.87 -16.45 -12.72
CA GLU A 97 4.11 -16.40 -11.96
C GLU A 97 4.65 -14.96 -11.85
N SER A 98 4.65 -14.21 -12.95
CA SER A 98 5.23 -12.86 -13.04
C SER A 98 4.21 -11.75 -13.33
N TYR A 99 2.91 -12.04 -13.31
CA TYR A 99 1.89 -11.04 -13.60
C TYR A 99 0.63 -11.20 -12.75
N ILE A 100 -0.05 -10.07 -12.56
CA ILE A 100 -1.37 -9.96 -11.96
C ILE A 100 -2.18 -9.02 -12.86
N ARG A 101 -3.38 -9.42 -13.28
CA ARG A 101 -4.29 -8.58 -14.06
C ARG A 101 -5.74 -8.98 -13.87
N THR A 102 -6.66 -8.09 -14.14
CA THR A 102 -8.08 -8.45 -14.22
C THR A 102 -8.34 -9.29 -15.47
N LYS A 103 -9.29 -10.25 -15.42
CA LYS A 103 -9.62 -11.13 -16.55
C LYS A 103 -10.10 -10.36 -17.77
N ASN A 104 -10.77 -9.22 -17.57
CA ASN A 104 -11.15 -8.29 -18.66
C ASN A 104 -9.97 -7.46 -19.20
N LYS A 105 -8.76 -7.67 -18.69
CA LYS A 105 -7.50 -7.02 -19.11
C LYS A 105 -7.47 -5.50 -18.98
N ARG A 106 -8.38 -4.90 -18.21
CA ARG A 106 -8.41 -3.44 -18.03
C ARG A 106 -7.37 -2.95 -17.04
N VAL A 107 -7.16 -3.69 -15.97
CA VAL A 107 -6.19 -3.32 -14.92
C VAL A 107 -5.13 -4.40 -14.83
N SER A 108 -3.89 -3.98 -14.84
CA SER A 108 -2.72 -4.83 -14.62
C SER A 108 -1.86 -4.28 -13.50
N TYR A 109 -1.04 -5.14 -12.90
CA TYR A 109 -0.01 -4.70 -11.98
C TYR A 109 1.33 -4.56 -12.70
N GLY A 110 2.06 -3.53 -12.30
CA GLY A 110 3.47 -3.36 -12.63
C GLY A 110 4.27 -3.25 -11.34
N PHE A 111 5.53 -3.65 -11.38
CA PHE A 111 6.43 -3.59 -10.22
C PHE A 111 7.72 -2.87 -10.60
N ALA A 112 8.26 -2.03 -9.68
CA ALA A 112 9.45 -1.26 -9.96
C ALA A 112 10.27 -0.90 -8.71
N GLY A 113 11.58 -1.08 -8.80
CA GLY A 113 12.54 -0.50 -7.86
C GLY A 113 12.77 0.98 -8.18
N LEU A 114 12.61 1.86 -7.18
CA LEU A 114 12.67 3.31 -7.39
C LEU A 114 14.09 3.80 -7.64
N ARG A 115 15.09 3.08 -7.13
CA ARG A 115 16.50 3.49 -7.24
C ARG A 115 17.04 3.48 -8.69
N HIS A 116 16.67 2.48 -9.48
CA HIS A 116 17.27 2.26 -10.80
C HIS A 116 16.28 2.27 -11.96
N ASN A 117 15.00 2.05 -11.74
CA ASN A 117 14.02 1.74 -12.80
C ASN A 117 12.97 2.82 -13.05
N LEU A 118 13.04 3.98 -12.41
CA LEU A 118 12.04 5.05 -12.59
C LEU A 118 11.90 5.54 -14.03
N ASN A 119 12.98 5.51 -14.82
CA ASN A 119 12.90 5.93 -16.23
C ASN A 119 12.11 4.95 -17.11
N SER A 120 12.10 3.66 -16.75
CA SER A 120 11.31 2.65 -17.49
C SER A 120 9.81 2.74 -17.19
N ILE A 121 9.44 3.34 -16.05
CA ILE A 121 8.04 3.52 -15.65
C ILE A 121 7.41 4.71 -16.38
N LYS A 122 8.19 5.77 -16.66
CA LYS A 122 7.71 7.00 -17.30
C LYS A 122 7.11 6.77 -18.69
N SER A 123 7.53 5.70 -19.37
CA SER A 123 7.06 5.33 -20.72
C SER A 123 5.95 4.28 -20.72
N LYS A 124 5.60 3.73 -19.57
CA LYS A 124 4.59 2.68 -19.44
C LYS A 124 3.24 3.27 -19.04
N ALA A 125 2.23 2.53 -19.16
CA ALA A 125 0.80 2.73 -18.95
C ALA A 125 0.37 3.85 -17.97
N ARG A 126 -0.89 4.22 -18.08
CA ARG A 126 -1.66 5.06 -17.14
C ARG A 126 -1.59 4.48 -15.73
N ILE A 127 -0.90 5.14 -14.81
CA ILE A 127 -0.80 4.69 -13.41
C ILE A 127 -1.99 5.26 -12.64
N LEU A 128 -2.93 4.39 -12.28
CA LEU A 128 -4.15 4.75 -11.54
C LEU A 128 -3.91 4.79 -10.03
N LEU A 129 -3.01 3.93 -9.56
CA LEU A 129 -2.62 3.80 -8.17
C LEU A 129 -1.15 3.38 -8.10
N CYS A 130 -0.38 4.03 -7.23
CA CYS A 130 0.96 3.60 -6.88
C CYS A 130 1.01 3.23 -5.40
N TRP A 131 1.39 2.01 -5.06
CA TRP A 131 1.65 1.61 -3.69
C TRP A 131 3.16 1.43 -3.47
N VAL A 132 3.71 2.28 -2.61
CA VAL A 132 5.11 2.22 -2.19
C VAL A 132 5.17 1.53 -0.84
N ASP A 133 5.65 0.30 -0.83
CA ASP A 133 5.82 -0.52 0.37
C ASP A 133 7.26 -0.46 0.87
N GLU A 134 7.47 -0.64 2.19
CA GLU A 134 8.77 -0.49 2.85
C GLU A 134 9.47 0.83 2.51
N ALA A 135 8.70 1.91 2.59
CA ALA A 135 9.11 3.21 2.06
C ALA A 135 10.14 3.98 2.94
N GLU A 136 10.66 3.40 4.04
CA GLU A 136 11.61 4.10 4.92
C GLU A 136 12.86 4.58 4.18
N ASP A 137 13.41 3.73 3.33
CA ASP A 137 14.64 4.00 2.60
C ASP A 137 14.47 4.79 1.31
N VAL A 138 13.24 5.11 0.92
CA VAL A 138 12.97 5.86 -0.31
C VAL A 138 13.55 7.26 -0.21
N SER A 139 14.50 7.54 -1.10
CA SER A 139 15.22 8.81 -1.11
C SER A 139 14.33 9.98 -1.56
N GLU A 140 14.70 11.19 -1.12
CA GLU A 140 14.03 12.41 -1.56
C GLU A 140 14.03 12.57 -3.09
N LEU A 141 15.12 12.18 -3.75
CA LEU A 141 15.23 12.19 -5.21
C LEU A 141 14.25 11.19 -5.85
N ALA A 142 14.08 10.02 -5.26
CA ALA A 142 13.14 9.00 -5.75
C ALA A 142 11.70 9.51 -5.63
N TRP A 143 11.31 10.11 -4.51
CA TRP A 143 10.00 10.74 -4.34
C TRP A 143 9.73 11.83 -5.37
N ARG A 144 10.69 12.75 -5.57
CA ARG A 144 10.58 13.84 -6.56
C ARG A 144 10.43 13.36 -8.00
N LYS A 145 10.91 12.16 -8.32
CA LYS A 145 10.74 11.55 -9.65
C LYS A 145 9.46 10.73 -9.76
N LEU A 146 9.06 10.02 -8.69
CA LEU A 146 7.88 9.15 -8.68
C LEU A 146 6.58 9.95 -8.73
N LEU A 147 6.43 10.93 -7.84
CA LEU A 147 5.15 11.63 -7.67
C LEU A 147 4.63 12.28 -8.96
N PRO A 148 5.47 12.96 -9.78
CA PRO A 148 5.01 13.49 -11.07
C PRO A 148 4.74 12.41 -12.14
N THR A 149 5.19 11.17 -11.91
CA THR A 149 4.95 10.06 -12.84
C THR A 149 3.56 9.46 -12.64
N VAL A 150 3.01 9.52 -11.43
CA VAL A 150 1.63 9.16 -11.09
C VAL A 150 0.75 10.38 -11.34
N ARG A 151 0.25 10.54 -12.58
CA ARG A 151 -0.36 11.79 -13.05
C ARG A 151 -1.73 11.67 -13.70
N GLU A 152 -2.35 10.49 -13.61
CA GLU A 152 -3.72 10.33 -14.05
C GLU A 152 -4.68 11.08 -13.12
N ASP A 153 -5.75 11.60 -13.66
CA ASP A 153 -6.79 12.24 -12.86
C ASP A 153 -7.31 11.26 -11.80
N ASN A 154 -7.45 11.72 -10.56
CA ASN A 154 -7.85 10.93 -9.40
C ASN A 154 -6.90 9.74 -9.09
N SER A 155 -5.66 9.77 -9.60
CA SER A 155 -4.68 8.76 -9.21
C SER A 155 -4.23 8.93 -7.77
N GLU A 156 -4.00 7.82 -7.08
CA GLU A 156 -3.62 7.80 -5.67
C GLU A 156 -2.18 7.28 -5.49
N VAL A 157 -1.52 7.74 -4.43
CA VAL A 157 -0.24 7.21 -3.96
C VAL A 157 -0.42 6.70 -2.54
N TRP A 158 -0.18 5.43 -2.33
CA TRP A 158 -0.30 4.76 -1.04
C TRP A 158 1.09 4.41 -0.52
N ILE A 159 1.32 4.59 0.77
CA ILE A 159 2.63 4.47 1.37
C ILE A 159 2.55 3.65 2.65
N THR A 160 3.37 2.60 2.77
CA THR A 160 3.52 1.79 3.98
C THR A 160 4.98 1.67 4.37
N TRP A 161 5.29 1.87 5.67
CA TRP A 161 6.65 1.70 6.18
C TRP A 161 6.70 1.49 7.69
N ASN A 162 7.84 1.03 8.15
CA ASN A 162 8.22 1.01 9.57
C ASN A 162 9.23 2.15 9.77
N PRO A 163 8.87 3.23 10.49
CA PRO A 163 9.77 4.37 10.66
C PRO A 163 10.96 4.00 11.53
N GLU A 164 12.17 4.18 11.00
CA GLU A 164 13.41 4.07 11.76
C GLU A 164 13.95 5.46 12.13
N ARG A 165 13.71 6.45 11.27
CA ARG A 165 14.19 7.82 11.45
C ARG A 165 13.04 8.82 11.31
N ARG A 166 13.01 9.80 12.22
CA ARG A 166 11.98 10.87 12.18
C ARG A 166 12.18 11.81 11.00
N ASP A 167 13.41 11.96 10.54
CA ASP A 167 13.83 12.87 9.47
C ASP A 167 14.00 12.18 8.12
N SER A 168 13.59 10.93 7.96
CA SER A 168 13.59 10.26 6.65
C SER A 168 12.72 11.03 5.65
N ALA A 169 13.05 10.96 4.36
CA ALA A 169 12.31 11.65 3.31
C ALA A 169 10.83 11.26 3.30
N THR A 170 10.53 10.01 3.59
CA THR A 170 9.18 9.47 3.69
C THR A 170 8.46 10.03 4.92
N SER A 171 9.11 9.99 6.09
CA SER A 171 8.52 10.51 7.34
C SER A 171 8.19 12.00 7.24
N ARG A 172 9.10 12.82 6.71
CA ARG A 172 8.84 14.26 6.52
C ARG A 172 7.64 14.53 5.61
N ARG A 173 7.39 13.69 4.59
CA ARG A 173 6.33 13.89 3.62
C ARG A 173 4.98 13.32 4.04
N PHE A 174 4.98 12.16 4.70
CA PHE A 174 3.77 11.33 4.81
C PHE A 174 3.46 10.86 6.24
N ARG A 175 4.30 11.14 7.24
CA ARG A 175 4.00 10.78 8.64
C ARG A 175 3.12 11.85 9.31
N HIS A 176 1.92 12.00 8.76
CA HIS A 176 0.92 12.96 9.22
C HIS A 176 -0.46 12.31 9.15
N ASP A 177 -1.29 12.57 10.15
CA ASP A 177 -2.68 12.07 10.16
C ASP A 177 -3.49 12.70 9.02
N GLN A 178 -3.20 13.95 8.68
CA GLN A 178 -3.79 14.70 7.58
C GLN A 178 -2.72 15.51 6.85
N ILE A 179 -2.82 15.55 5.52
CA ILE A 179 -1.95 16.34 4.66
C ILE A 179 -2.82 17.29 3.86
N PHE A 180 -2.54 18.57 3.95
CA PHE A 180 -3.26 19.63 3.25
C PHE A 180 -2.41 20.21 2.13
N ASP A 181 -3.07 20.67 1.08
CA ASP A 181 -2.41 21.47 0.05
C ASP A 181 -2.08 22.85 0.62
N ASP A 182 -0.83 23.27 0.50
CA ASP A 182 -0.33 24.52 1.09
C ASP A 182 -0.94 25.78 0.46
N LEU A 183 -1.50 25.69 -0.75
CA LEU A 183 -2.07 26.81 -1.48
C LEU A 183 -3.59 26.89 -1.33
N THR A 184 -4.28 25.74 -1.39
CA THR A 184 -5.75 25.70 -1.38
C THR A 184 -6.32 25.39 0.00
N GLY A 185 -5.54 24.80 0.90
CA GLY A 185 -6.00 24.28 2.18
C GLY A 185 -6.86 23.02 2.08
N GLU A 186 -6.96 22.44 0.89
CA GLU A 186 -7.72 21.20 0.69
C GLU A 186 -7.02 20.00 1.30
N LEU A 187 -7.78 19.06 1.83
CA LEU A 187 -7.28 17.79 2.32
C LEU A 187 -6.84 16.93 1.13
N ILE A 188 -5.54 16.67 0.99
CA ILE A 188 -4.96 15.88 -0.09
C ILE A 188 -4.41 14.53 0.37
N GLY A 189 -4.32 14.29 1.66
CA GLY A 189 -3.84 13.02 2.18
C GLY A 189 -4.29 12.72 3.59
N VAL A 190 -4.38 11.43 3.88
CA VAL A 190 -4.69 10.89 5.21
C VAL A 190 -3.69 9.81 5.59
N GLY A 191 -3.38 9.75 6.88
CA GLY A 191 -2.43 8.79 7.40
C GLY A 191 -2.84 8.21 8.74
N VAL A 192 -2.27 7.08 9.10
CA VAL A 192 -2.53 6.43 10.38
C VAL A 192 -1.33 5.63 10.87
N GLU A 193 -1.02 5.78 12.15
CA GLU A 193 -0.06 4.93 12.83
C GLU A 193 -0.69 3.59 13.21
N MET A 194 -0.01 2.49 12.85
CA MET A 194 -0.45 1.13 13.10
C MET A 194 0.60 0.36 13.89
N ASN A 195 0.20 -0.21 15.00
CA ASN A 195 1.04 -1.05 15.84
C ASN A 195 0.51 -2.49 15.92
N TYR A 196 1.28 -3.40 16.50
CA TYR A 196 0.85 -4.79 16.68
C TYR A 196 -0.49 -4.91 17.41
N SER A 197 -0.76 -4.03 18.39
CA SER A 197 -2.01 -3.98 19.16
C SER A 197 -3.25 -3.58 18.33
N ASP A 198 -3.04 -2.97 17.17
CA ASP A 198 -4.10 -2.59 16.23
C ASP A 198 -4.44 -3.73 15.26
N ASN A 199 -3.65 -4.84 15.29
CA ASN A 199 -3.86 -6.00 14.45
C ASN A 199 -4.72 -7.06 15.15
N PRO A 200 -5.98 -7.27 14.76
CA PRO A 200 -6.85 -8.28 15.37
C PRO A 200 -6.34 -9.72 15.18
N TRP A 201 -5.45 -9.93 14.25
CA TRP A 201 -4.90 -11.24 13.87
C TRP A 201 -3.40 -11.34 14.21
N PHE A 202 -2.94 -10.61 15.25
CA PHE A 202 -1.53 -10.66 15.64
C PHE A 202 -1.18 -12.08 16.08
N PRO A 203 -0.17 -12.73 15.46
CA PRO A 203 0.15 -14.12 15.74
C PRO A 203 0.67 -14.34 17.17
N GLU A 204 0.20 -15.39 17.83
CA GLU A 204 0.63 -15.74 19.21
C GLU A 204 2.15 -15.95 19.30
N VAL A 205 2.77 -16.52 18.25
CA VAL A 205 4.23 -16.69 18.21
C VAL A 205 4.96 -15.34 18.33
N LEU A 206 4.48 -14.32 17.64
CA LEU A 206 5.07 -12.97 17.73
C LEU A 206 4.75 -12.29 19.07
N GLU A 207 3.63 -12.60 19.70
CA GLU A 207 3.32 -12.12 21.04
C GLU A 207 4.25 -12.73 22.09
N ILE A 208 4.61 -13.99 21.96
CA ILE A 208 5.61 -14.65 22.83
C ILE A 208 6.97 -13.96 22.67
N GLU A 209 7.45 -13.75 21.45
CA GLU A 209 8.70 -13.03 21.16
C GLU A 209 8.68 -11.63 21.78
N ARG A 210 7.61 -10.89 21.53
CA ARG A 210 7.43 -9.54 22.09
C ARG A 210 7.50 -9.49 23.62
N ARG A 211 6.88 -10.47 24.30
CA ARG A 211 6.93 -10.57 25.77
C ARG A 211 8.34 -10.87 26.26
N GLN A 212 9.08 -11.72 25.56
CA GLN A 212 10.47 -12.02 25.87
C GLN A 212 11.36 -10.79 25.70
N ASP A 213 11.20 -10.08 24.59
CA ASP A 213 11.95 -8.85 24.31
C ASP A 213 11.66 -7.78 25.38
N LYS A 214 10.40 -7.59 25.74
CA LYS A 214 10.00 -6.65 26.79
C LYS A 214 10.57 -6.99 28.16
N ALA A 215 10.77 -8.28 28.43
CA ALA A 215 11.32 -8.72 29.72
C ALA A 215 12.85 -8.64 29.79
N ASN A 216 13.54 -8.69 28.65
CA ASN A 216 14.99 -8.85 28.58
C ASN A 216 15.73 -7.64 27.98
N LEU A 217 15.04 -6.76 27.26
CA LEU A 217 15.62 -5.55 26.65
C LEU A 217 15.35 -4.31 27.53
N ASP A 218 16.23 -3.33 27.45
CA ASP A 218 15.97 -2.01 28.03
C ASP A 218 14.90 -1.25 27.25
N ASP A 219 14.29 -0.23 27.86
CA ASP A 219 13.19 0.54 27.28
C ASP A 219 13.55 1.25 25.96
N GLU A 220 14.82 1.57 25.73
CA GLU A 220 15.29 2.23 24.52
C GLU A 220 15.40 1.24 23.35
N THR A 221 15.91 0.04 23.64
CA THR A 221 16.04 -1.04 22.64
C THR A 221 14.70 -1.69 22.30
N TYR A 222 13.77 -1.75 23.28
CA TYR A 222 12.45 -2.35 23.08
C TYR A 222 11.50 -1.47 22.23
N ARG A 223 11.67 -0.17 22.18
CA ARG A 223 10.83 0.77 21.43
C ARG A 223 11.10 0.72 19.95
#